data_2626097760d3e683207213ea06478bc0
#
_entry.id   2626097760d3e683207213ea06478bc0
#
_cell.length_a   1.000
_cell.length_b   1.000
_cell.length_c   1.000
_cell.angle_alpha   90.00
_cell.angle_beta   90.00
_cell.angle_gamma   90.00
#
_symmetry.space_group_name_H-M   'P 1'
#
loop_
_entity.id
_entity.type
_entity.pdbx_description
1 polymer ?
#
loop_
_entity_poly.entity_id
_entity_poly.type
_entity_poly.pdbx_seq_one_letter_code
_entity_poly.pdbx_strand_id
1 'polypeptide(L)'
;VFEDQALKFTKEDSGTAEAPVKISTYGEGDKPQINTNGHGQWDLNYGTPLDNQNHKWKGKVSSSILIEDTEYIEIKGLELTNDRNSATDTEKGKAYNDAYAMDRTGVAGVAKDNGTVDHIVLDDLYIHNVTGNVYNKHMTNGGIYFIVETPTNEATTGIARYNDVQIKNCYLDTVNRWGIAVGYTYQWRQFQTGALSDATMAKYGSSNVVIENNYLNHVGGDAITTMYLDRPMVQYNVSENAAEQINTKDYSQQQPSLDANGNETGKQNVGAGRVAAGIWPWKCKNAIFQYNECFKTLNAAKGNGDGQPWDADYGDGTNYQYNYSHGNTASTIMFCGEQSINNTFRYNISQNEDMGPLDPAGNTGNCQVYNNTFYIKEGLNTIWSRVHRNN
;
A
#
# COMPACT_ATOMS: atom_id res chain seq x y z
N VAL A 1 23.19 6.09 15.53
CA VAL A 1 22.87 5.08 14.50
C VAL A 1 22.98 3.70 15.12
N PHE A 2 22.00 2.85 14.86
CA PHE A 2 21.95 1.44 15.27
C PHE A 2 22.10 0.57 14.02
N GLU A 3 23.27 0.00 13.83
CA GLU A 3 23.58 -0.84 12.65
C GLU A 3 23.15 -2.29 12.88
N ASP A 4 22.59 -2.91 11.82
CA ASP A 4 22.14 -4.29 11.79
C ASP A 4 21.12 -4.62 12.89
N GLN A 5 20.30 -3.64 13.24
CA GLN A 5 19.29 -3.74 14.30
C GLN A 5 17.87 -3.63 13.75
N ALA A 6 16.92 -4.14 14.50
CA ALA A 6 15.50 -4.00 14.29
C ALA A 6 14.76 -3.97 15.62
N LEU A 7 13.60 -3.34 15.64
CA LEU A 7 12.68 -3.39 16.77
C LEU A 7 11.56 -4.38 16.50
N LYS A 8 11.24 -5.19 17.47
CA LYS A 8 10.06 -6.05 17.44
C LYS A 8 9.21 -5.79 18.68
N PHE A 9 7.93 -5.51 18.45
CA PHE A 9 6.90 -5.39 19.48
C PHE A 9 5.91 -6.53 19.29
N THR A 10 5.47 -7.11 20.40
CA THR A 10 4.53 -8.21 20.47
C THR A 10 3.34 -7.81 21.34
N LYS A 11 2.35 -8.68 21.46
CA LYS A 11 1.18 -8.45 22.31
C LYS A 11 1.53 -8.08 23.75
N GLU A 12 2.63 -8.60 24.27
CA GLU A 12 3.10 -8.36 25.63
C GLU A 12 3.64 -6.92 25.82
N ASP A 13 3.98 -6.25 24.73
CA ASP A 13 4.44 -4.86 24.71
C ASP A 13 3.30 -3.85 24.57
N SER A 14 2.05 -4.29 24.59
CA SER A 14 0.87 -3.43 24.44
C SER A 14 0.70 -2.47 25.60
N GLY A 15 0.28 -1.24 25.29
CA GLY A 15 -0.17 -0.28 26.29
C GLY A 15 -1.64 -0.44 26.64
N THR A 16 -2.25 0.62 27.12
CA THR A 16 -3.71 0.74 27.34
C THR A 16 -4.20 2.08 26.78
N ALA A 17 -5.51 2.25 26.68
CA ALA A 17 -6.09 3.52 26.22
C ALA A 17 -5.67 4.71 27.10
N GLU A 18 -5.51 4.50 28.40
CA GLU A 18 -5.09 5.52 29.35
C GLU A 18 -3.57 5.73 29.38
N ALA A 19 -2.79 4.71 28.98
CA ALA A 19 -1.33 4.72 29.02
C ALA A 19 -0.75 3.96 27.82
N PRO A 20 -0.79 4.53 26.62
CA PRO A 20 -0.16 3.91 25.46
C PRO A 20 1.36 3.85 25.64
N VAL A 21 1.96 2.79 25.10
CA VAL A 21 3.43 2.68 25.03
C VAL A 21 3.95 3.66 23.99
N LYS A 22 4.95 4.47 24.37
CA LYS A 22 5.50 5.51 23.51
C LYS A 22 6.99 5.30 23.27
N ILE A 23 7.34 5.21 22.00
CA ILE A 23 8.72 5.19 21.52
C ILE A 23 8.95 6.51 20.81
N SER A 24 9.87 7.31 21.31
CA SER A 24 10.19 8.60 20.70
C SER A 24 11.64 9.00 20.92
N THR A 25 12.03 10.09 20.28
CA THR A 25 13.35 10.71 20.48
C THR A 25 13.43 11.42 21.83
N TYR A 26 14.64 11.48 22.36
CA TYR A 26 14.96 12.26 23.57
C TYR A 26 16.10 13.24 23.29
N GLY A 27 15.94 14.47 23.71
CA GLY A 27 16.93 15.53 23.50
C GLY A 27 16.80 16.23 22.15
N GLU A 28 17.85 16.97 21.78
CA GLU A 28 17.97 17.69 20.52
C GLU A 28 19.01 17.00 19.63
N GLY A 29 18.84 17.05 18.32
CA GLY A 29 19.76 16.49 17.33
C GLY A 29 19.04 15.73 16.20
N ASP A 30 19.82 14.98 15.45
CA ASP A 30 19.29 14.14 14.36
C ASP A 30 18.42 13.01 14.91
N LYS A 31 17.48 12.54 14.09
CA LYS A 31 16.64 11.39 14.47
C LYS A 31 17.51 10.16 14.76
N PRO A 32 17.18 9.37 15.81
CA PRO A 32 17.80 8.06 15.99
C PRO A 32 17.58 7.18 14.77
N GLN A 33 18.66 6.73 14.16
CA GLN A 33 18.61 5.95 12.92
C GLN A 33 18.78 4.46 13.21
N ILE A 34 17.91 3.65 12.64
CA ILE A 34 17.98 2.18 12.64
C ILE A 34 18.27 1.73 11.22
N ASN A 35 19.48 1.22 10.99
CA ASN A 35 19.91 0.62 9.74
C ASN A 35 19.76 -0.89 9.86
N THR A 36 18.68 -1.42 9.29
CA THR A 36 18.32 -2.84 9.47
C THR A 36 19.12 -3.76 8.57
N ASN A 37 19.45 -3.34 7.35
CA ASN A 37 20.34 -4.05 6.44
C ASN A 37 19.95 -5.54 6.22
N GLY A 38 18.66 -5.86 6.15
CA GLY A 38 18.18 -7.23 5.99
C GLY A 38 18.09 -8.06 7.28
N HIS A 39 18.46 -7.50 8.43
CA HIS A 39 18.21 -8.10 9.73
C HIS A 39 16.73 -7.94 10.14
N GLY A 40 16.35 -8.29 11.37
CA GLY A 40 14.95 -8.20 11.82
C GLY A 40 14.02 -9.10 11.01
N GLN A 41 14.48 -10.31 10.66
CA GLN A 41 13.72 -11.25 9.84
C GLN A 41 12.62 -11.94 10.66
N TRP A 42 11.48 -12.12 10.01
CA TRP A 42 10.32 -12.82 10.55
C TRP A 42 9.61 -13.61 9.44
N ASP A 43 8.71 -14.51 9.80
CA ASP A 43 7.97 -15.34 8.87
C ASP A 43 6.54 -14.80 8.69
N LEU A 44 6.28 -14.16 7.53
CA LEU A 44 4.95 -13.77 7.12
C LEU A 44 4.17 -14.98 6.64
N ASN A 45 2.92 -15.15 7.10
CA ASN A 45 2.06 -16.21 6.63
C ASN A 45 0.57 -15.84 6.76
N TYR A 46 -0.04 -15.44 5.64
CA TYR A 46 -1.49 -15.16 5.63
C TYR A 46 -2.35 -16.38 5.97
N GLY A 47 -1.78 -17.59 5.99
CA GLY A 47 -2.52 -18.83 6.27
C GLY A 47 -3.41 -19.33 5.12
N THR A 48 -3.57 -18.54 4.07
CA THR A 48 -4.39 -18.86 2.89
C THR A 48 -3.83 -18.18 1.65
N PRO A 49 -3.96 -18.78 0.45
CA PRO A 49 -3.64 -18.11 -0.80
C PRO A 49 -4.41 -16.79 -0.96
N LEU A 50 -3.77 -15.83 -1.58
CA LEU A 50 -4.33 -14.50 -1.85
C LEU A 50 -5.31 -14.51 -3.04
N ASP A 51 -6.00 -13.41 -3.26
CA ASP A 51 -6.96 -13.23 -4.35
C ASP A 51 -6.34 -13.38 -5.73
N ASN A 52 -5.09 -13.00 -5.89
CA ASN A 52 -4.30 -13.29 -7.08
C ASN A 52 -3.36 -14.46 -6.81
N GLN A 53 -3.51 -15.55 -7.57
CA GLN A 53 -2.75 -16.80 -7.38
C GLN A 53 -1.24 -16.63 -7.56
N ASN A 54 -0.80 -15.59 -8.26
CA ASN A 54 0.63 -15.29 -8.46
C ASN A 54 1.23 -14.48 -7.32
N HIS A 55 0.41 -13.99 -6.40
CA HIS A 55 0.92 -13.25 -5.26
C HIS A 55 1.42 -14.20 -4.18
N LYS A 56 2.66 -14.02 -3.80
CA LYS A 56 3.27 -14.73 -2.68
C LYS A 56 2.51 -14.39 -1.38
N TRP A 57 2.20 -15.37 -0.59
CA TRP A 57 1.38 -15.24 0.61
C TRP A 57 2.03 -15.75 1.90
N LYS A 58 3.26 -16.25 1.79
CA LYS A 58 4.10 -16.63 2.92
C LYS A 58 5.58 -16.55 2.55
N GLY A 59 6.43 -16.34 3.54
CA GLY A 59 7.88 -16.32 3.38
C GLY A 59 8.56 -15.40 4.39
N LYS A 60 9.87 -15.30 4.31
CA LYS A 60 10.65 -14.41 5.17
C LYS A 60 10.59 -12.97 4.70
N VAL A 61 10.43 -12.08 5.65
CA VAL A 61 10.48 -10.63 5.49
C VAL A 61 11.48 -10.05 6.48
N SER A 62 12.18 -9.01 6.10
CA SER A 62 12.97 -8.18 7.01
C SER A 62 12.24 -6.86 7.27
N SER A 63 12.11 -6.45 8.52
CA SER A 63 11.47 -5.18 8.88
C SER A 63 12.32 -4.41 9.88
N SER A 64 12.45 -3.08 9.69
CA SER A 64 13.15 -2.24 10.67
C SER A 64 12.34 -2.17 11.98
N ILE A 65 11.02 -2.12 11.85
CA ILE A 65 10.10 -2.23 12.98
C ILE A 65 9.01 -3.24 12.63
N LEU A 66 8.82 -4.24 13.47
CA LEU A 66 7.69 -5.18 13.43
C LEU A 66 6.77 -4.93 14.62
N ILE A 67 5.50 -4.67 14.36
CA ILE A 67 4.42 -4.51 15.35
C ILE A 67 3.47 -5.71 15.16
N GLU A 68 3.61 -6.74 16.00
CA GLU A 68 2.83 -7.98 15.89
C GLU A 68 1.83 -8.08 17.06
N ASP A 69 0.54 -7.99 16.75
CA ASP A 69 -0.55 -8.04 17.73
C ASP A 69 -0.44 -7.02 18.89
N THR A 70 0.40 -6.00 18.72
CA THR A 70 0.62 -4.95 19.71
C THR A 70 -0.37 -3.83 19.52
N GLU A 71 -1.02 -3.42 20.58
CA GLU A 71 -1.99 -2.34 20.57
C GLU A 71 -1.61 -1.21 21.55
N TYR A 72 -2.23 -0.04 21.40
CA TYR A 72 -1.91 1.16 22.18
C TYR A 72 -0.41 1.48 22.18
N ILE A 73 0.14 1.58 20.95
CA ILE A 73 1.55 1.92 20.73
C ILE A 73 1.68 3.13 19.81
N GLU A 74 2.51 4.09 20.21
CA GLU A 74 2.83 5.30 19.47
C GLU A 74 4.34 5.37 19.20
N ILE A 75 4.74 5.42 17.93
CA ILE A 75 6.15 5.48 17.50
C ILE A 75 6.39 6.78 16.76
N LYS A 76 7.38 7.55 17.22
CA LYS A 76 7.62 8.90 16.71
C LYS A 76 9.10 9.23 16.55
N GLY A 77 9.43 9.97 15.48
CA GLY A 77 10.69 10.70 15.38
C GLY A 77 11.91 9.83 15.04
N LEU A 78 11.72 8.63 14.47
CA LEU A 78 12.80 7.73 14.09
C LEU A 78 13.16 7.84 12.61
N GLU A 79 14.41 7.54 12.29
CA GLU A 79 14.90 7.32 10.92
C GLU A 79 15.13 5.83 10.70
N LEU A 80 14.59 5.28 9.61
CA LEU A 80 14.58 3.85 9.32
C LEU A 80 15.12 3.59 7.93
N THR A 81 16.07 2.66 7.82
CA THR A 81 16.54 2.12 6.54
C THR A 81 16.53 0.61 6.56
N ASN A 82 16.37 -0.01 5.39
CA ASN A 82 16.48 -1.45 5.24
C ASN A 82 17.05 -1.77 3.86
N ASP A 83 18.31 -1.36 3.66
CA ASP A 83 19.01 -1.48 2.40
C ASP A 83 19.58 -2.89 2.23
N ARG A 84 19.62 -3.36 1.00
CA ARG A 84 20.18 -4.66 0.61
C ARG A 84 21.70 -4.64 0.36
N ASN A 85 22.34 -3.49 0.46
CA ASN A 85 23.78 -3.35 0.20
C ASN A 85 24.68 -3.74 1.38
N SER A 86 24.11 -4.32 2.43
CA SER A 86 24.89 -4.72 3.61
C SER A 86 25.80 -5.90 3.32
N ALA A 87 26.91 -5.98 4.04
CA ALA A 87 27.86 -7.09 3.93
C ALA A 87 27.29 -8.43 4.44
N THR A 88 26.28 -8.37 5.29
CA THR A 88 25.60 -9.53 5.91
C THR A 88 24.41 -10.01 5.10
N ASP A 89 24.04 -9.29 4.05
CA ASP A 89 22.89 -9.60 3.21
C ASP A 89 23.12 -10.88 2.40
N THR A 90 22.26 -11.88 2.58
CA THR A 90 22.30 -13.14 1.82
C THR A 90 22.03 -12.94 0.33
N GLU A 91 21.58 -11.77 -0.06
CA GLU A 91 21.29 -11.37 -1.43
C GLU A 91 22.42 -10.59 -2.10
N LYS A 92 23.55 -10.47 -1.43
CA LYS A 92 24.71 -9.81 -2.00
C LYS A 92 25.04 -10.37 -3.39
N GLY A 93 25.03 -9.50 -4.40
CA GLY A 93 25.24 -9.87 -5.80
C GLY A 93 24.00 -10.30 -6.57
N LYS A 94 22.82 -10.40 -5.96
CA LYS A 94 21.57 -10.53 -6.70
C LYS A 94 21.20 -9.20 -7.35
N ALA A 95 20.63 -9.28 -8.54
CA ALA A 95 20.06 -8.10 -9.18
C ALA A 95 18.90 -7.58 -8.34
N TYR A 96 18.77 -6.26 -8.26
CA TYR A 96 17.69 -5.56 -7.58
C TYR A 96 16.28 -6.01 -8.02
N ASN A 97 16.12 -6.35 -9.29
CA ASN A 97 14.90 -6.86 -9.88
C ASN A 97 14.80 -8.39 -9.88
N ASP A 98 15.58 -9.10 -9.06
CA ASP A 98 15.49 -10.55 -8.94
C ASP A 98 14.22 -10.93 -8.14
N ALA A 99 13.40 -11.82 -8.69
CA ALA A 99 12.17 -12.29 -8.06
C ALA A 99 12.42 -13.02 -6.72
N TYR A 100 13.64 -13.46 -6.47
CA TYR A 100 14.06 -14.08 -5.21
C TYR A 100 14.76 -13.12 -4.25
N ALA A 101 14.80 -11.82 -4.58
CA ALA A 101 15.31 -10.84 -3.65
C ALA A 101 14.47 -10.81 -2.37
N MET A 102 15.11 -10.51 -1.24
CA MET A 102 14.47 -10.47 0.07
C MET A 102 13.34 -9.43 0.11
N ASP A 103 12.24 -9.80 0.72
CA ASP A 103 11.14 -8.90 1.03
C ASP A 103 11.52 -8.00 2.22
N ARG A 104 11.42 -6.68 2.08
CA ARG A 104 11.85 -5.69 3.09
C ARG A 104 10.81 -4.61 3.33
N THR A 105 10.69 -4.22 4.58
CA THR A 105 9.79 -3.14 5.00
C THR A 105 10.49 -2.23 6.01
N GLY A 106 10.17 -0.95 6.00
CA GLY A 106 10.53 -0.03 7.08
C GLY A 106 9.73 -0.35 8.34
N VAL A 107 8.40 -0.27 8.26
CA VAL A 107 7.51 -0.68 9.35
C VAL A 107 6.53 -1.73 8.85
N ALA A 108 6.45 -2.86 9.53
CA ALA A 108 5.42 -3.88 9.32
C ALA A 108 4.48 -3.96 10.51
N GLY A 109 3.17 -3.94 10.25
CA GLY A 109 2.13 -4.26 11.22
C GLY A 109 1.48 -5.60 10.88
N VAL A 110 1.32 -6.47 11.87
CA VAL A 110 0.65 -7.77 11.73
C VAL A 110 -0.42 -7.91 12.80
N ALA A 111 -1.69 -8.00 12.40
CA ALA A 111 -2.78 -8.40 13.28
C ALA A 111 -3.09 -9.87 13.01
N LYS A 112 -3.08 -10.70 14.07
CA LYS A 112 -3.25 -12.14 13.96
C LYS A 112 -3.99 -12.75 15.14
N ASP A 113 -3.37 -12.75 16.30
CA ASP A 113 -3.84 -13.52 17.47
C ASP A 113 -4.35 -12.64 18.63
N ASN A 114 -4.73 -11.39 18.32
CA ASN A 114 -5.29 -10.44 19.29
C ASN A 114 -6.70 -9.91 18.91
N GLY A 115 -7.39 -10.56 17.98
CA GLY A 115 -8.69 -10.08 17.51
C GLY A 115 -8.59 -8.71 16.85
N THR A 116 -9.25 -7.71 17.44
CA THR A 116 -9.10 -6.32 16.98
C THR A 116 -7.90 -5.69 17.67
N VAL A 117 -6.91 -5.28 16.89
CA VAL A 117 -5.74 -4.55 17.35
C VAL A 117 -6.05 -3.05 17.30
N ASP A 118 -6.06 -2.41 18.45
CA ASP A 118 -6.47 -1.03 18.62
C ASP A 118 -5.27 -0.09 18.78
N HIS A 119 -5.39 1.12 18.25
CA HIS A 119 -4.55 2.29 18.47
C HIS A 119 -3.07 2.07 18.19
N ILE A 120 -2.72 2.19 16.92
CA ILE A 120 -1.31 2.26 16.47
C ILE A 120 -1.07 3.62 15.83
N VAL A 121 -0.09 4.36 16.32
CA VAL A 121 0.27 5.67 15.78
C VAL A 121 1.72 5.66 15.30
N LEU A 122 1.93 5.96 14.02
CA LEU A 122 3.22 6.25 13.42
C LEU A 122 3.26 7.75 13.09
N ASP A 123 4.19 8.49 13.69
CA ASP A 123 4.27 9.94 13.56
C ASP A 123 5.72 10.39 13.33
N ASP A 124 5.93 11.28 12.35
CA ASP A 124 7.22 11.92 12.11
C ASP A 124 8.38 10.91 11.87
N LEU A 125 8.11 9.84 11.13
CA LEU A 125 9.15 8.89 10.72
C LEU A 125 9.81 9.35 9.42
N TYR A 126 11.14 9.19 9.33
CA TYR A 126 11.87 9.26 8.08
C TYR A 126 12.27 7.85 7.64
N ILE A 127 11.65 7.35 6.57
CA ILE A 127 11.84 5.98 6.07
C ILE A 127 12.44 6.06 4.68
N HIS A 128 13.65 5.55 4.51
CA HIS A 128 14.31 5.64 3.23
C HIS A 128 15.22 4.44 2.93
N ASN A 129 15.58 4.26 1.65
CA ASN A 129 16.41 3.16 1.21
C ASN A 129 15.89 1.79 1.71
N VAL A 130 14.58 1.57 1.54
CA VAL A 130 13.98 0.25 1.79
C VAL A 130 13.93 -0.50 0.47
N THR A 131 14.98 -1.28 0.19
CA THR A 131 15.24 -1.88 -1.10
C THR A 131 14.81 -3.35 -1.18
N GLY A 132 13.55 -3.62 -0.85
CA GLY A 132 12.94 -4.95 -0.90
C GLY A 132 12.58 -5.42 -2.31
N ASN A 133 11.96 -6.59 -2.39
CA ASN A 133 11.52 -7.21 -3.63
C ASN A 133 10.32 -6.44 -4.24
N VAL A 134 10.44 -6.03 -5.50
CA VAL A 134 9.36 -5.31 -6.20
C VAL A 134 8.27 -6.23 -6.76
N TYR A 135 8.53 -7.53 -6.88
CA TYR A 135 7.62 -8.51 -7.48
C TYR A 135 6.61 -9.07 -6.47
N ASN A 136 6.98 -9.13 -5.21
CA ASN A 136 6.16 -9.73 -4.16
C ASN A 136 5.19 -8.72 -3.58
N LYS A 137 4.09 -8.46 -4.27
CA LYS A 137 3.15 -7.37 -4.00
C LYS A 137 2.65 -7.33 -2.55
N HIS A 138 2.40 -8.48 -1.92
CA HIS A 138 1.77 -8.54 -0.60
C HIS A 138 2.67 -9.13 0.50
N MET A 139 3.98 -9.18 0.26
CA MET A 139 4.96 -9.66 1.23
C MET A 139 5.51 -8.57 2.16
N THR A 140 4.71 -7.53 2.45
CA THR A 140 5.16 -6.38 3.25
C THR A 140 6.48 -5.78 2.73
N ASN A 141 6.46 -5.41 1.46
CA ASN A 141 7.56 -4.69 0.82
C ASN A 141 7.28 -3.20 0.77
N GLY A 142 8.21 -2.39 1.20
CA GLY A 142 8.14 -0.95 1.09
C GLY A 142 8.28 -0.19 2.39
N GLY A 143 7.75 1.03 2.45
CA GLY A 143 7.92 1.91 3.60
C GLY A 143 7.15 1.43 4.82
N ILE A 144 5.83 1.45 4.75
CA ILE A 144 4.93 1.06 5.85
C ILE A 144 3.89 0.09 5.31
N TYR A 145 3.75 -1.09 5.92
CA TYR A 145 2.78 -2.07 5.48
C TYR A 145 2.10 -2.81 6.64
N PHE A 146 0.78 -2.65 6.75
CA PHE A 146 -0.06 -3.32 7.75
C PHE A 146 -0.90 -4.42 7.10
N ILE A 147 -0.77 -5.65 7.60
CA ILE A 147 -1.48 -6.84 7.10
C ILE A 147 -2.27 -7.52 8.20
N VAL A 148 -3.21 -8.37 7.79
CA VAL A 148 -4.01 -9.20 8.70
C VAL A 148 -3.85 -10.66 8.30
N GLU A 149 -3.24 -11.45 9.17
CA GLU A 149 -3.03 -12.89 9.00
C GLU A 149 -4.16 -13.72 9.60
N THR A 150 -4.27 -14.98 9.16
CA THR A 150 -5.20 -15.93 9.76
C THR A 150 -4.83 -16.19 11.22
N PRO A 151 -5.73 -15.99 12.18
CA PRO A 151 -5.50 -16.32 13.57
C PRO A 151 -5.15 -17.79 13.77
N THR A 152 -4.29 -18.07 14.72
CA THR A 152 -3.97 -19.46 15.13
C THR A 152 -5.24 -20.19 15.61
N ASN A 153 -6.12 -19.48 16.32
CA ASN A 153 -7.42 -19.99 16.75
C ASN A 153 -8.46 -18.86 16.82
N GLU A 154 -9.12 -18.60 15.69
CA GLU A 154 -10.14 -17.54 15.57
C GLU A 154 -11.30 -17.67 16.57
N ALA A 155 -11.63 -18.92 16.99
CA ALA A 155 -12.70 -19.12 17.97
C ALA A 155 -12.36 -18.55 19.36
N THR A 156 -11.08 -18.44 19.69
CA THR A 156 -10.61 -17.90 20.98
C THR A 156 -10.16 -16.45 20.90
N THR A 157 -9.54 -16.05 19.79
CA THR A 157 -8.99 -14.69 19.62
C THR A 157 -9.96 -13.74 18.93
N GLY A 158 -10.96 -14.26 18.23
CA GLY A 158 -11.82 -13.49 17.34
C GLY A 158 -11.20 -13.28 15.96
N ILE A 159 -11.92 -12.58 15.10
CA ILE A 159 -11.48 -12.21 13.76
C ILE A 159 -10.41 -11.13 13.88
N ALA A 160 -9.24 -11.39 13.31
CA ALA A 160 -8.14 -10.42 13.31
C ALA A 160 -8.47 -9.22 12.39
N ARG A 161 -8.21 -8.02 12.87
CA ARG A 161 -8.38 -6.75 12.15
C ARG A 161 -7.75 -5.59 12.91
N TYR A 162 -7.66 -4.44 12.28
CA TYR A 162 -7.22 -3.19 12.92
C TYR A 162 -8.39 -2.27 13.24
N ASN A 163 -8.21 -1.47 14.28
CA ASN A 163 -9.03 -0.30 14.56
C ASN A 163 -8.13 0.83 15.07
N ASP A 164 -8.33 2.07 14.61
CA ASP A 164 -7.53 3.24 14.95
C ASP A 164 -6.03 3.09 14.62
N VAL A 165 -5.73 3.07 13.31
CA VAL A 165 -4.34 3.18 12.81
C VAL A 165 -4.14 4.58 12.23
N GLN A 166 -3.17 5.32 12.76
CA GLN A 166 -2.82 6.65 12.31
C GLN A 166 -1.38 6.67 11.79
N ILE A 167 -1.19 7.09 10.53
CA ILE A 167 0.12 7.26 9.91
C ILE A 167 0.22 8.70 9.44
N LYS A 168 1.08 9.48 10.11
CA LYS A 168 1.09 10.92 9.89
C LYS A 168 2.47 11.55 9.96
N ASN A 169 2.62 12.66 9.24
CA ASN A 169 3.83 13.49 9.23
C ASN A 169 5.10 12.72 8.85
N CYS A 170 4.98 11.60 8.14
CA CYS A 170 6.10 10.78 7.75
C CYS A 170 6.68 11.25 6.41
N TYR A 171 7.99 11.11 6.26
CA TYR A 171 8.69 11.27 5.00
C TYR A 171 9.23 9.92 4.54
N LEU A 172 8.81 9.49 3.34
CA LEU A 172 9.25 8.25 2.73
C LEU A 172 10.00 8.57 1.44
N ASP A 173 11.22 8.06 1.29
CA ASP A 173 12.03 8.30 0.09
C ASP A 173 12.79 7.04 -0.34
N THR A 174 12.72 6.72 -1.62
CA THR A 174 13.42 5.54 -2.18
C THR A 174 13.01 4.25 -1.46
N VAL A 175 11.74 3.93 -1.56
CA VAL A 175 11.16 2.68 -1.03
C VAL A 175 10.59 1.83 -2.15
N ASN A 176 10.90 0.53 -2.12
CA ASN A 176 10.45 -0.40 -3.16
C ASN A 176 9.02 -0.86 -2.91
N ARG A 177 8.28 -1.06 -3.97
CA ARG A 177 6.92 -1.58 -4.07
C ARG A 177 5.85 -0.67 -3.46
N TRP A 178 5.69 -0.58 -2.14
CA TRP A 178 4.66 0.21 -1.48
C TRP A 178 5.27 1.41 -0.74
N GLY A 179 4.67 2.57 -0.86
CA GLY A 179 4.96 3.66 0.07
C GLY A 179 4.30 3.37 1.42
N ILE A 180 2.97 3.48 1.46
CA ILE A 180 2.14 3.15 2.63
C ILE A 180 1.00 2.24 2.17
N ALA A 181 0.85 1.07 2.79
CA ALA A 181 -0.23 0.13 2.50
C ALA A 181 -0.86 -0.39 3.80
N VAL A 182 -2.18 -0.37 3.90
CA VAL A 182 -2.88 -0.78 5.13
C VAL A 182 -4.06 -1.67 4.80
N GLY A 183 -4.13 -2.84 5.46
CA GLY A 183 -5.33 -3.60 5.63
C GLY A 183 -5.48 -4.87 4.80
N TYR A 184 -4.48 -5.29 4.00
CA TYR A 184 -4.63 -6.56 3.29
C TYR A 184 -4.89 -7.71 4.27
N THR A 185 -5.89 -8.60 3.95
CA THR A 185 -6.46 -9.53 4.92
C THR A 185 -6.64 -10.95 4.38
N TYR A 186 -6.45 -11.95 5.25
CA TYR A 186 -6.83 -13.34 4.99
C TYR A 186 -8.33 -13.50 4.70
N GLN A 187 -9.15 -12.56 5.14
CA GLN A 187 -10.61 -12.54 4.93
C GLN A 187 -11.03 -11.99 3.56
N TRP A 188 -10.10 -11.76 2.63
CA TRP A 188 -10.37 -11.17 1.32
C TRP A 188 -11.59 -11.75 0.58
N ARG A 189 -11.92 -13.03 0.82
CA ARG A 189 -13.09 -13.68 0.20
C ARG A 189 -14.43 -13.07 0.62
N GLN A 190 -14.49 -12.41 1.76
CA GLN A 190 -15.70 -11.75 2.25
C GLN A 190 -16.02 -10.46 1.47
N PHE A 191 -15.06 -9.96 0.70
CA PHE A 191 -15.14 -8.69 -0.04
C PHE A 191 -15.26 -8.90 -1.55
N GLN A 192 -15.72 -10.06 -2.01
CA GLN A 192 -15.79 -10.37 -3.45
C GLN A 192 -17.01 -9.80 -4.16
N THR A 193 -18.00 -9.32 -3.44
CA THR A 193 -19.22 -8.73 -4.01
C THR A 193 -19.04 -7.23 -4.29
N GLY A 194 -19.73 -6.71 -5.31
CA GLY A 194 -19.64 -5.29 -5.68
C GLY A 194 -20.13 -4.35 -4.59
N ALA A 195 -21.31 -4.63 -4.05
CA ALA A 195 -21.84 -3.85 -2.92
C ALA A 195 -21.33 -4.43 -1.61
N LEU A 196 -20.49 -3.67 -0.92
CA LEU A 196 -19.99 -4.03 0.40
C LEU A 196 -21.04 -3.69 1.46
N SER A 197 -21.63 -4.69 2.13
CA SER A 197 -22.62 -4.44 3.18
C SER A 197 -21.97 -3.86 4.44
N ASP A 198 -22.72 -3.05 5.19
CA ASP A 198 -22.26 -2.55 6.49
C ASP A 198 -21.95 -3.71 7.46
N ALA A 199 -22.73 -4.80 7.38
CA ALA A 199 -22.49 -6.00 8.19
C ALA A 199 -21.16 -6.68 7.85
N THR A 200 -20.80 -6.77 6.57
CA THR A 200 -19.50 -7.30 6.13
C THR A 200 -18.36 -6.45 6.67
N MET A 201 -18.47 -5.12 6.51
CA MET A 201 -17.45 -4.18 6.99
C MET A 201 -17.31 -4.23 8.50
N ALA A 202 -18.41 -4.20 9.25
CA ALA A 202 -18.39 -4.26 10.71
C ALA A 202 -17.77 -5.57 11.25
N LYS A 203 -17.93 -6.67 10.52
CA LYS A 203 -17.43 -7.97 10.94
C LYS A 203 -15.98 -8.24 10.53
N TYR A 204 -15.61 -7.89 9.31
CA TYR A 204 -14.34 -8.32 8.70
C TYR A 204 -13.41 -7.17 8.35
N GLY A 205 -13.93 -5.95 8.16
CA GLY A 205 -13.15 -4.79 7.77
C GLY A 205 -12.36 -4.21 8.93
N SER A 206 -11.17 -3.71 8.64
CA SER A 206 -10.49 -2.79 9.55
C SER A 206 -11.11 -1.40 9.45
N SER A 207 -11.02 -0.60 10.51
CA SER A 207 -11.72 0.68 10.61
C SER A 207 -10.88 1.78 11.26
N ASN A 208 -11.35 3.03 11.19
CA ASN A 208 -10.69 4.19 11.79
C ASN A 208 -9.23 4.35 11.37
N VAL A 209 -8.94 4.11 10.09
CA VAL A 209 -7.60 4.29 9.52
C VAL A 209 -7.49 5.69 8.95
N VAL A 210 -6.48 6.45 9.42
CA VAL A 210 -6.17 7.79 8.96
C VAL A 210 -4.71 7.85 8.47
N ILE A 211 -4.51 8.30 7.23
CA ILE A 211 -3.18 8.51 6.64
C ILE A 211 -3.11 9.97 6.22
N GLU A 212 -2.30 10.79 6.90
CA GLU A 212 -2.33 12.23 6.68
C GLU A 212 -0.96 12.92 6.82
N ASN A 213 -0.80 14.01 6.09
CA ASN A 213 0.41 14.86 6.12
C ASN A 213 1.71 14.10 5.82
N ASN A 214 1.67 13.05 5.01
CA ASN A 214 2.85 12.33 4.62
C ASN A 214 3.40 12.85 3.29
N TYR A 215 4.72 12.84 3.12
CA TYR A 215 5.38 13.10 1.86
C TYR A 215 6.10 11.85 1.39
N LEU A 216 5.78 11.40 0.17
CA LEU A 216 6.35 10.21 -0.44
C LEU A 216 7.06 10.60 -1.74
N ASN A 217 8.30 10.18 -1.88
CA ASN A 217 9.09 10.40 -3.08
C ASN A 217 9.85 9.12 -3.47
N HIS A 218 10.03 8.90 -4.77
CA HIS A 218 10.73 7.72 -5.29
C HIS A 218 10.18 6.39 -4.75
N VAL A 219 8.86 6.20 -4.90
CA VAL A 219 8.20 4.94 -4.55
C VAL A 219 8.23 4.00 -5.76
N GLY A 220 8.76 2.81 -5.56
CA GLY A 220 8.94 1.84 -6.64
C GLY A 220 7.63 1.32 -7.23
N GLY A 221 6.55 1.31 -6.46
CA GLY A 221 5.20 0.91 -6.86
C GLY A 221 4.15 1.92 -6.42
N ASP A 222 3.13 1.43 -5.75
CA ASP A 222 1.99 2.24 -5.29
C ASP A 222 2.37 3.17 -4.14
N ALA A 223 1.96 4.43 -4.20
CA ALA A 223 2.34 5.38 -3.16
C ALA A 223 1.56 5.15 -1.87
N ILE A 224 0.23 5.26 -1.90
CA ILE A 224 -0.62 5.03 -0.72
C ILE A 224 -1.80 4.15 -1.13
N THR A 225 -1.99 3.03 -0.42
CA THR A 225 -3.12 2.14 -0.67
C THR A 225 -3.79 1.71 0.63
N THR A 226 -5.10 1.83 0.66
CA THR A 226 -5.96 1.29 1.72
C THR A 226 -6.71 0.08 1.19
N MET A 227 -6.81 -1.01 1.97
CA MET A 227 -7.36 -2.28 1.48
C MET A 227 -8.34 -2.88 2.48
N TYR A 228 -9.55 -3.22 2.01
CA TYR A 228 -10.60 -3.86 2.81
C TYR A 228 -11.02 -3.07 4.06
N LEU A 229 -10.95 -1.74 4.00
CA LEU A 229 -11.23 -0.85 5.12
C LEU A 229 -12.64 -0.26 5.06
N ASP A 230 -13.22 -0.06 6.22
CA ASP A 230 -14.43 0.75 6.38
C ASP A 230 -14.05 2.21 6.65
N ARG A 231 -14.48 3.10 5.76
CA ARG A 231 -14.30 4.56 5.84
C ARG A 231 -12.88 5.04 6.14
N PRO A 232 -11.82 4.52 5.44
CA PRO A 232 -10.50 5.09 5.63
C PRO A 232 -10.47 6.55 5.18
N MET A 233 -9.67 7.36 5.88
CA MET A 233 -9.43 8.75 5.51
C MET A 233 -7.97 8.95 5.11
N VAL A 234 -7.75 9.41 3.89
CA VAL A 234 -6.42 9.70 3.33
C VAL A 234 -6.40 11.15 2.89
N GLN A 235 -5.63 11.99 3.60
CA GLN A 235 -5.70 13.43 3.39
C GLN A 235 -4.37 14.15 3.60
N TYR A 236 -4.19 15.28 2.90
CA TYR A 236 -3.02 16.15 3.02
C TYR A 236 -1.69 15.45 2.72
N ASN A 237 -1.72 14.36 1.93
CA ASN A 237 -0.50 13.66 1.54
C ASN A 237 0.02 14.20 0.20
N VAL A 238 1.32 14.12 0.03
CA VAL A 238 1.97 14.43 -1.25
C VAL A 238 2.69 13.18 -1.74
N SER A 239 2.41 12.78 -2.99
CA SER A 239 3.11 11.70 -3.67
C SER A 239 3.79 12.23 -4.92
N GLU A 240 5.10 12.14 -4.95
CA GLU A 240 5.94 12.45 -6.09
C GLU A 240 6.70 11.20 -6.56
N ASN A 241 6.83 11.00 -7.87
CA ASN A 241 7.62 9.91 -8.45
C ASN A 241 7.20 8.52 -7.93
N ALA A 242 5.91 8.18 -8.03
CA ALA A 242 5.42 6.84 -7.73
C ALA A 242 5.48 5.92 -8.96
N ALA A 243 5.41 4.60 -8.72
CA ALA A 243 5.45 3.54 -9.72
C ALA A 243 6.75 3.51 -10.57
N GLU A 244 7.85 4.01 -10.03
CA GLU A 244 9.10 4.15 -10.79
C GLU A 244 9.71 2.82 -11.24
N GLN A 245 9.51 1.75 -10.48
CA GLN A 245 10.18 0.48 -10.73
C GLN A 245 9.27 -0.55 -11.35
N ILE A 246 8.05 -0.70 -10.86
CA ILE A 246 7.14 -1.73 -11.37
C ILE A 246 6.59 -1.40 -12.74
N ASN A 247 6.57 -0.14 -13.13
CA ASN A 247 6.21 0.29 -14.47
C ASN A 247 7.42 0.34 -15.42
N THR A 248 8.50 -0.35 -15.09
CA THR A 248 9.66 -0.54 -15.99
C THR A 248 9.52 -1.79 -16.83
N LYS A 249 10.27 -1.84 -17.94
CA LYS A 249 10.34 -3.02 -18.80
C LYS A 249 10.81 -4.26 -18.02
N ASP A 250 11.70 -4.09 -17.07
CA ASP A 250 12.31 -5.19 -16.32
C ASP A 250 11.32 -5.84 -15.36
N TYR A 251 10.47 -5.06 -14.71
CA TYR A 251 9.43 -5.59 -13.84
C TYR A 251 8.50 -6.57 -14.55
N SER A 252 8.13 -6.30 -15.80
CA SER A 252 7.12 -7.08 -16.53
C SER A 252 7.57 -8.49 -16.91
N GLN A 253 8.80 -8.88 -16.66
CA GLN A 253 9.36 -10.09 -17.23
C GLN A 253 9.45 -11.27 -16.27
N GLN A 254 9.53 -11.05 -14.97
CA GLN A 254 9.74 -12.14 -14.01
C GLN A 254 8.95 -11.96 -12.73
N GLN A 255 8.20 -12.96 -12.36
CA GLN A 255 7.58 -13.10 -11.05
C GLN A 255 7.84 -14.52 -10.52
N PRO A 256 7.75 -14.76 -9.20
CA PRO A 256 7.89 -16.11 -8.68
C PRO A 256 6.73 -16.99 -9.17
N SER A 257 7.04 -18.22 -9.57
CA SER A 257 6.03 -19.28 -9.68
C SER A 257 5.79 -19.89 -8.31
N LEU A 258 4.56 -20.17 -7.98
CA LEU A 258 4.18 -20.71 -6.67
C LEU A 258 3.53 -22.10 -6.84
N ASP A 259 3.82 -23.03 -5.93
CA ASP A 259 3.06 -24.27 -5.78
C ASP A 259 1.72 -24.02 -5.02
N ALA A 260 0.91 -25.06 -4.89
CA ALA A 260 -0.37 -24.97 -4.16
C ALA A 260 -0.21 -24.60 -2.67
N ASN A 261 0.98 -24.76 -2.12
CA ASN A 261 1.31 -24.42 -0.74
C ASN A 261 1.94 -23.03 -0.60
N GLY A 262 2.08 -22.27 -1.73
CA GLY A 262 2.66 -20.95 -1.77
C GLY A 262 4.20 -20.94 -1.70
N ASN A 263 4.87 -22.05 -1.92
CA ASN A 263 6.32 -22.09 -2.01
C ASN A 263 6.75 -21.69 -3.43
N GLU A 264 7.87 -20.99 -3.52
CA GLU A 264 8.46 -20.64 -4.81
C GLU A 264 9.03 -21.90 -5.50
N THR A 265 8.61 -22.11 -6.75
CA THR A 265 9.06 -23.25 -7.58
C THR A 265 9.90 -22.82 -8.76
N GLY A 266 10.03 -21.54 -8.99
CA GLY A 266 10.77 -20.99 -10.11
C GLY A 266 10.35 -19.57 -10.45
N LYS A 267 10.79 -19.09 -11.61
CA LYS A 267 10.39 -17.80 -12.17
C LYS A 267 9.46 -18.02 -13.36
N GLN A 268 8.46 -17.19 -13.48
CA GLN A 268 7.58 -17.15 -14.65
C GLN A 268 7.63 -15.79 -15.30
N ASN A 269 7.54 -15.78 -16.62
CA ASN A 269 7.29 -14.57 -17.36
C ASN A 269 5.80 -14.22 -17.23
N VAL A 270 5.52 -13.15 -16.56
CA VAL A 270 4.18 -12.56 -16.61
C VAL A 270 4.18 -11.49 -17.67
N GLY A 271 3.23 -11.52 -18.55
CA GLY A 271 3.02 -10.45 -19.53
C GLY A 271 2.99 -9.09 -18.84
N ALA A 272 2.72 -8.01 -19.52
CA ALA A 272 2.79 -6.63 -19.02
C ALA A 272 1.85 -6.29 -17.82
N GLY A 273 1.89 -7.10 -16.77
CA GLY A 273 1.15 -6.92 -15.52
C GLY A 273 1.74 -5.80 -14.67
N ARG A 274 1.64 -4.59 -15.14
CA ARG A 274 2.19 -3.39 -14.50
C ARG A 274 1.06 -2.70 -13.79
N VAL A 275 0.87 -3.05 -12.55
CA VAL A 275 -0.23 -2.55 -11.76
C VAL A 275 0.31 -1.76 -10.57
N ALA A 276 0.33 -0.44 -10.73
CA ALA A 276 0.56 0.52 -9.67
C ALA A 276 -0.07 1.87 -10.01
N ALA A 277 -0.59 2.52 -8.99
CA ALA A 277 -1.18 3.84 -9.07
C ALA A 277 -0.59 4.75 -7.96
N GLY A 278 -1.01 5.98 -7.93
CA GLY A 278 -0.59 6.93 -6.90
C GLY A 278 -1.23 6.61 -5.54
N ILE A 279 -2.40 7.17 -5.29
CA ILE A 279 -3.10 7.10 -4.01
C ILE A 279 -4.51 6.53 -4.23
N TRP A 280 -4.80 5.34 -3.68
CA TRP A 280 -6.01 4.62 -4.05
C TRP A 280 -6.49 3.59 -3.02
N PRO A 281 -7.80 3.22 -3.04
CA PRO A 281 -8.35 2.13 -2.24
C PRO A 281 -8.43 0.83 -3.04
N TRP A 282 -8.38 -0.29 -2.34
CA TRP A 282 -8.75 -1.61 -2.84
C TRP A 282 -9.87 -2.18 -1.98
N LYS A 283 -11.05 -2.40 -2.57
CA LYS A 283 -12.20 -3.01 -1.88
C LYS A 283 -12.56 -2.38 -0.54
N CYS A 284 -12.41 -1.06 -0.45
CA CYS A 284 -12.84 -0.27 0.69
C CYS A 284 -14.29 0.18 0.54
N LYS A 285 -14.93 0.44 1.66
CA LYS A 285 -16.26 1.07 1.68
C LYS A 285 -16.20 2.49 2.20
N ASN A 286 -16.86 3.41 1.48
CA ASN A 286 -16.98 4.83 1.85
C ASN A 286 -15.64 5.51 2.15
N ALA A 287 -14.57 5.14 1.43
CA ALA A 287 -13.25 5.73 1.57
C ALA A 287 -13.26 7.22 1.19
N ILE A 288 -12.50 8.04 1.91
CA ILE A 288 -12.36 9.48 1.64
C ILE A 288 -10.91 9.79 1.34
N PHE A 289 -10.67 10.32 0.13
CA PHE A 289 -9.38 10.82 -0.32
C PHE A 289 -9.52 12.31 -0.60
N GLN A 290 -8.88 13.16 0.21
CA GLN A 290 -9.06 14.60 0.08
C GLN A 290 -7.80 15.39 0.39
N TYR A 291 -7.67 16.55 -0.27
CA TYR A 291 -6.54 17.48 -0.08
C TYR A 291 -5.17 16.84 -0.30
N ASN A 292 -5.10 15.79 -1.14
CA ASN A 292 -3.84 15.18 -1.50
C ASN A 292 -3.29 15.78 -2.79
N GLU A 293 -1.98 15.75 -2.95
CA GLU A 293 -1.30 16.04 -4.20
C GLU A 293 -0.59 14.80 -4.73
N CYS A 294 -0.72 14.52 -6.03
CA CYS A 294 -0.09 13.36 -6.65
C CYS A 294 0.44 13.72 -8.04
N PHE A 295 1.74 13.57 -8.26
CA PHE A 295 2.36 13.95 -9.52
C PHE A 295 3.55 13.06 -9.89
N LYS A 296 3.84 13.01 -11.20
CA LYS A 296 4.89 12.16 -11.78
C LYS A 296 4.74 10.67 -11.46
N THR A 297 3.51 10.18 -11.32
CA THR A 297 3.26 8.74 -11.27
C THR A 297 3.54 8.14 -12.65
N LEU A 298 4.30 7.05 -12.71
CA LEU A 298 4.78 6.51 -13.97
C LEU A 298 3.86 5.45 -14.56
N ASN A 299 3.84 5.43 -15.91
CA ASN A 299 3.28 4.35 -16.70
C ASN A 299 4.31 3.96 -17.77
N ALA A 300 4.83 2.75 -17.73
CA ALA A 300 5.92 2.32 -18.60
C ALA A 300 5.55 2.17 -20.08
N ALA A 301 4.28 2.03 -20.41
CA ALA A 301 3.83 1.90 -21.80
C ALA A 301 2.52 2.66 -21.98
N LYS A 302 2.54 3.71 -22.77
CA LYS A 302 1.34 4.49 -23.10
C LYS A 302 0.16 3.56 -23.43
N GLY A 303 -0.89 3.66 -22.62
CA GLY A 303 -2.13 2.92 -22.82
C GLY A 303 -2.11 1.45 -22.38
N ASN A 304 -1.11 1.02 -21.63
CA ASN A 304 -0.94 -0.39 -21.26
C ASN A 304 -0.60 -0.61 -19.80
N GLY A 305 -1.33 -0.07 -18.88
CA GLY A 305 -1.08 -0.24 -17.45
C GLY A 305 -1.66 0.92 -16.67
N ASP A 306 -1.49 0.86 -15.40
CA ASP A 306 -1.87 1.88 -14.47
C ASP A 306 -0.87 3.05 -14.52
N GLY A 307 -0.67 3.76 -13.46
CA GLY A 307 0.19 4.95 -13.41
C GLY A 307 -0.60 6.24 -13.29
N GLN A 308 -1.91 6.13 -13.03
CA GLN A 308 -2.75 7.27 -12.69
C GLN A 308 -2.54 7.70 -11.23
N PRO A 309 -2.76 8.98 -10.93
CA PRO A 309 -2.70 9.46 -9.55
C PRO A 309 -3.80 8.89 -8.66
N TRP A 310 -5.01 8.68 -9.22
CA TRP A 310 -6.20 8.25 -8.49
C TRP A 310 -6.83 7.01 -9.16
N ASP A 311 -7.21 6.03 -8.35
CA ASP A 311 -7.87 4.81 -8.82
C ASP A 311 -8.94 4.36 -7.83
N ALA A 312 -10.20 4.37 -8.25
CA ALA A 312 -11.28 3.82 -7.44
C ALA A 312 -11.44 2.34 -7.78
N ASP A 313 -10.60 1.48 -7.15
CA ASP A 313 -10.46 0.09 -7.55
C ASP A 313 -11.30 -0.86 -6.68
N TYR A 314 -12.28 -1.50 -7.31
CA TYR A 314 -13.22 -2.45 -6.69
C TYR A 314 -13.87 -1.94 -5.40
N GLY A 315 -14.03 -0.62 -5.23
CA GLY A 315 -14.57 0.02 -4.03
C GLY A 315 -16.04 0.34 -4.14
N ASP A 316 -16.68 0.57 -3.00
CA ASP A 316 -18.06 1.01 -2.86
C ASP A 316 -18.13 2.33 -2.10
N GLY A 317 -18.48 3.40 -2.81
CA GLY A 317 -18.67 4.72 -2.21
C GLY A 317 -17.38 5.51 -1.95
N THR A 318 -16.30 5.24 -2.67
CA THR A 318 -15.07 6.04 -2.58
C THR A 318 -15.32 7.47 -3.03
N ASN A 319 -14.87 8.43 -2.25
CA ASN A 319 -14.98 9.84 -2.54
C ASN A 319 -13.60 10.49 -2.68
N TYR A 320 -13.26 10.90 -3.91
CA TYR A 320 -12.09 11.75 -4.19
C TYR A 320 -12.54 13.19 -4.28
N GLN A 321 -12.07 14.05 -3.38
CA GLN A 321 -12.46 15.47 -3.37
C GLN A 321 -11.31 16.39 -2.96
N TYR A 322 -11.26 17.56 -3.57
CA TYR A 322 -10.27 18.62 -3.25
C TYR A 322 -8.82 18.17 -3.42
N ASN A 323 -8.56 17.19 -4.29
CA ASN A 323 -7.22 16.74 -4.59
C ASN A 323 -6.65 17.50 -5.79
N TYR A 324 -5.32 17.55 -5.86
CA TYR A 324 -4.59 18.10 -6.99
C TYR A 324 -3.69 17.03 -7.61
N SER A 325 -3.73 16.90 -8.94
CA SER A 325 -2.80 16.03 -9.65
C SER A 325 -2.24 16.71 -10.88
N HIS A 326 -0.98 16.41 -11.22
CA HIS A 326 -0.36 17.01 -12.39
C HIS A 326 0.83 16.23 -12.93
N GLY A 327 0.96 16.22 -14.25
CA GLY A 327 2.12 15.65 -14.93
C GLY A 327 2.31 14.14 -14.69
N ASN A 328 1.23 13.42 -14.45
CA ASN A 328 1.25 11.96 -14.39
C ASN A 328 1.20 11.36 -15.80
N THR A 329 1.69 10.15 -15.97
CA THR A 329 1.84 9.53 -17.29
C THR A 329 0.62 8.72 -17.74
N ALA A 330 -0.45 8.68 -16.96
CA ALA A 330 -1.71 8.01 -17.27
C ALA A 330 -2.91 8.99 -17.24
N SER A 331 -4.13 8.46 -17.09
CA SER A 331 -5.34 9.27 -16.87
C SER A 331 -5.39 9.85 -15.45
N THR A 332 -6.21 10.87 -15.24
CA THR A 332 -6.38 11.44 -13.90
C THR A 332 -7.02 10.46 -12.93
N ILE A 333 -8.16 9.90 -13.29
CA ILE A 333 -8.91 8.96 -12.45
C ILE A 333 -9.30 7.72 -13.23
N MET A 334 -9.03 6.56 -12.65
CA MET A 334 -9.56 5.30 -13.12
C MET A 334 -10.68 4.83 -12.19
N PHE A 335 -11.76 4.34 -12.78
CA PHE A 335 -12.77 3.54 -12.08
C PHE A 335 -12.57 2.11 -12.52
N CYS A 336 -11.87 1.32 -11.70
CA CYS A 336 -11.33 0.03 -12.11
C CYS A 336 -12.15 -1.14 -11.56
N GLY A 337 -12.27 -2.16 -12.39
CA GLY A 337 -12.85 -3.43 -12.03
C GLY A 337 -14.38 -3.50 -12.18
N GLU A 338 -14.89 -4.74 -12.11
CA GLU A 338 -16.32 -5.03 -12.31
C GLU A 338 -17.20 -4.56 -11.14
N GLN A 339 -16.62 -4.01 -10.10
CA GLN A 339 -17.29 -3.69 -8.84
C GLN A 339 -16.92 -2.31 -8.30
N SER A 340 -16.45 -1.42 -9.17
CA SER A 340 -16.23 -0.02 -8.80
C SER A 340 -17.57 0.72 -8.86
N ILE A 341 -18.23 0.86 -7.71
CA ILE A 341 -19.61 1.36 -7.63
C ILE A 341 -19.77 2.50 -6.64
N ASN A 342 -20.75 3.37 -6.89
CA ASN A 342 -21.13 4.50 -6.04
C ASN A 342 -19.97 5.49 -5.74
N ASN A 343 -18.90 5.47 -6.55
CA ASN A 343 -17.74 6.31 -6.33
C ASN A 343 -17.97 7.73 -6.87
N THR A 344 -17.33 8.69 -6.23
CA THR A 344 -17.45 10.10 -6.59
C THR A 344 -16.07 10.73 -6.77
N PHE A 345 -15.90 11.44 -7.90
CA PHE A 345 -14.73 12.30 -8.15
C PHE A 345 -15.21 13.75 -8.33
N ARG A 346 -14.95 14.61 -7.33
CA ARG A 346 -15.51 15.96 -7.30
C ARG A 346 -14.58 16.99 -6.69
N TYR A 347 -14.67 18.24 -7.17
CA TYR A 347 -13.90 19.37 -6.67
C TYR A 347 -12.39 19.18 -6.72
N ASN A 348 -11.91 18.35 -7.66
CA ASN A 348 -10.48 18.12 -7.86
C ASN A 348 -9.95 19.01 -8.98
N ILE A 349 -8.65 19.23 -8.95
CA ILE A 349 -7.93 19.89 -10.03
C ILE A 349 -6.93 18.89 -10.62
N SER A 350 -6.92 18.74 -11.95
CA SER A 350 -5.95 17.92 -12.66
C SER A 350 -5.35 18.69 -13.81
N GLN A 351 -4.04 18.56 -13.97
CA GLN A 351 -3.30 19.37 -14.94
C GLN A 351 -2.24 18.55 -15.67
N ASN A 352 -2.29 18.59 -17.01
CA ASN A 352 -1.23 18.06 -17.86
C ASN A 352 -0.91 16.56 -17.67
N GLU A 353 -1.91 15.75 -17.39
CA GLU A 353 -1.76 14.30 -17.46
C GLU A 353 -1.48 13.84 -18.91
N ASP A 354 -0.78 12.74 -19.10
CA ASP A 354 -0.41 12.24 -20.43
C ASP A 354 -1.55 11.54 -21.17
N MET A 355 -2.63 11.22 -20.49
CA MET A 355 -3.84 10.64 -21.04
C MET A 355 -5.06 11.50 -20.71
N GLY A 356 -6.19 11.21 -21.37
CA GLY A 356 -7.45 11.87 -21.03
C GLY A 356 -7.84 11.64 -19.57
N PRO A 357 -8.53 12.59 -18.93
CA PRO A 357 -8.74 12.59 -17.49
C PRO A 357 -9.53 11.39 -16.95
N LEU A 358 -10.45 10.83 -17.71
CA LEU A 358 -11.37 9.78 -17.23
C LEU A 358 -11.08 8.43 -17.88
N ASP A 359 -10.81 7.41 -17.07
CA ASP A 359 -10.62 6.02 -17.49
C ASP A 359 -11.65 5.09 -16.80
N PRO A 360 -12.84 4.88 -17.41
CA PRO A 360 -13.77 3.84 -16.96
C PRO A 360 -13.26 2.46 -17.40
N ALA A 361 -12.48 1.81 -16.56
CA ALA A 361 -11.82 0.54 -16.84
C ALA A 361 -12.59 -0.67 -16.27
N GLY A 362 -13.81 -0.91 -16.74
CA GLY A 362 -14.64 -2.03 -16.31
C GLY A 362 -16.13 -1.67 -16.18
N ASN A 363 -16.88 -2.53 -15.52
CA ASN A 363 -18.30 -2.30 -15.24
C ASN A 363 -18.44 -1.41 -14.00
N THR A 364 -18.48 -0.12 -14.23
CA THR A 364 -18.67 0.86 -13.15
C THR A 364 -20.16 1.13 -12.95
N GLY A 365 -20.63 1.07 -11.71
CA GLY A 365 -22.03 1.33 -11.36
C GLY A 365 -22.20 2.62 -10.55
N ASN A 366 -23.07 3.53 -11.02
CA ASN A 366 -23.43 4.73 -10.29
C ASN A 366 -22.25 5.61 -9.84
N CYS A 367 -21.18 5.67 -10.63
CA CYS A 367 -20.05 6.56 -10.40
C CYS A 367 -20.35 7.96 -10.92
N GLN A 368 -19.93 8.97 -10.19
CA GLN A 368 -20.20 10.37 -10.51
C GLN A 368 -18.92 11.20 -10.61
N VAL A 369 -18.83 12.02 -11.64
CA VAL A 369 -17.75 12.99 -11.85
C VAL A 369 -18.34 14.37 -12.06
N TYR A 370 -18.10 15.29 -11.14
CA TYR A 370 -18.66 16.65 -11.24
C TYR A 370 -17.84 17.70 -10.49
N ASN A 371 -17.97 18.95 -10.88
CA ASN A 371 -17.30 20.11 -10.28
C ASN A 371 -15.77 19.98 -10.19
N ASN A 372 -15.16 19.33 -11.18
CA ASN A 372 -13.71 19.24 -11.30
C ASN A 372 -13.18 20.23 -12.34
N THR A 373 -11.92 20.59 -12.23
CA THR A 373 -11.21 21.35 -13.23
C THR A 373 -10.13 20.47 -13.86
N PHE A 374 -10.23 20.25 -15.18
CA PHE A 374 -9.23 19.50 -15.94
C PHE A 374 -8.56 20.41 -16.95
N TYR A 375 -7.25 20.60 -16.84
CA TYR A 375 -6.43 21.20 -17.86
C TYR A 375 -5.79 20.11 -18.72
N ILE A 376 -6.42 19.83 -19.86
CA ILE A 376 -6.11 18.68 -20.71
C ILE A 376 -5.10 19.09 -21.77
N LYS A 377 -4.07 18.26 -22.02
CA LYS A 377 -3.13 18.45 -23.11
C LYS A 377 -3.83 18.42 -24.46
N GLU A 378 -3.32 19.23 -25.38
CA GLU A 378 -3.84 19.26 -26.76
C GLU A 378 -3.83 17.87 -27.41
N GLY A 379 -4.91 17.53 -28.10
CA GLY A 379 -5.07 16.27 -28.82
C GLY A 379 -5.52 15.07 -27.97
N LEU A 380 -5.74 15.25 -26.66
CA LEU A 380 -6.27 14.20 -25.81
C LEU A 380 -7.81 14.22 -25.75
N ASN A 381 -8.41 13.02 -25.71
CA ASN A 381 -9.85 12.87 -25.46
C ASN A 381 -10.15 13.00 -23.98
N THR A 382 -11.32 13.53 -23.63
CA THR A 382 -11.77 13.65 -22.23
C THR A 382 -11.95 12.30 -21.57
N ILE A 383 -12.44 11.31 -22.31
CA ILE A 383 -12.64 9.95 -21.84
C ILE A 383 -11.64 9.04 -22.56
N TRP A 384 -10.84 8.35 -21.78
CA TRP A 384 -10.01 7.26 -22.26
C TRP A 384 -10.53 5.97 -21.66
N SER A 385 -11.05 5.07 -22.50
CA SER A 385 -11.69 3.84 -22.01
C SER A 385 -11.03 2.60 -22.61
N ARG A 386 -10.67 1.68 -21.73
CA ARG A 386 -10.19 0.35 -22.11
C ARG A 386 -11.32 -0.55 -22.62
N VAL A 387 -12.56 -0.27 -22.25
CA VAL A 387 -13.74 -1.06 -22.61
C VAL A 387 -14.01 -1.04 -24.12
N HIS A 388 -13.67 0.04 -24.80
CA HIS A 388 -13.88 0.17 -26.26
C HIS A 388 -12.84 -0.57 -27.12
N ARG A 389 -11.89 -1.28 -26.53
CA ARG A 389 -10.88 -2.04 -27.27
C ARG A 389 -11.31 -3.45 -27.63
N ASN A 390 -12.38 -3.96 -27.07
CA ASN A 390 -12.86 -5.35 -27.24
C ASN A 390 -14.20 -5.46 -27.99
N ASN A 391 -14.66 -4.37 -28.61
CA ASN A 391 -15.86 -4.37 -29.48
C ASN A 391 -15.50 -4.08 -30.92
#